data_a18d0564fd6519593767f990890a19cf
#
_entry.id   a18d0564fd6519593767f990890a19cf
#
_cell.length_a   1.000
_cell.length_b   1.000
_cell.length_c   1.000
_cell.angle_alpha   90.00
_cell.angle_beta   90.00
_cell.angle_gamma   90.00
#
_symmetry.space_group_name_H-M   'P 1'
#
loop_
_entity.id
_entity.type
_entity.pdbx_description
1 polymer ?
#
loop_
_entity_poly.entity_id
_entity_poly.type
_entity_poly.pdbx_seq_one_letter_code
_entity_poly.pdbx_strand_id
1 'polypeptide(L)'
;MARYSFLSTWALTAPVEAVWEAIYDTESWPSWWRGVRVAEQLHAGDGNGDGVGSVHRYVWRSKLPYDIEFRMRTARVEAPYLLEGEADGNLRGTGLWRLWEGAGATAVTYEWDVETTIPWMNAVAPLGRPVFHWSHDVVMRNGGRGLAERLGAQLLLCD
;
A
#
# COMPACT_ATOMS: atom_id res chain seq x y z
N MET A 1 20.45 4.24 -7.93
CA MET A 1 19.50 3.27 -7.37
C MET A 1 18.37 3.03 -8.35
N ALA A 2 17.83 1.82 -8.40
CA ALA A 2 16.74 1.51 -9.31
C ALA A 2 15.43 2.13 -8.81
N ARG A 3 14.75 2.85 -9.68
CA ARG A 3 13.47 3.50 -9.41
C ARG A 3 12.33 2.72 -10.05
N TYR A 4 11.22 2.69 -9.34
CA TYR A 4 9.98 2.03 -9.76
C TYR A 4 8.80 2.96 -9.54
N SER A 5 7.94 3.02 -10.54
CA SER A 5 6.66 3.74 -10.47
C SER A 5 5.56 2.75 -10.73
N PHE A 6 4.64 2.62 -9.80
CA PHE A 6 3.50 1.71 -9.90
C PHE A 6 2.21 2.49 -9.72
N LEU A 7 1.20 2.10 -10.48
CA LEU A 7 -0.17 2.55 -10.29
C LEU A 7 -1.05 1.31 -10.20
N SER A 8 -1.77 1.18 -9.10
CA SER A 8 -2.74 0.11 -8.90
C SER A 8 -4.13 0.69 -8.72
N THR A 9 -5.14 0.03 -9.26
CA THR A 9 -6.52 0.48 -9.20
C THR A 9 -7.41 -0.65 -8.71
N TRP A 10 -8.24 -0.35 -7.69
CA TRP A 10 -9.29 -1.24 -7.23
C TRP A 10 -10.63 -0.53 -7.35
N ALA A 11 -11.69 -1.28 -7.61
CA ALA A 11 -13.06 -0.78 -7.47
C ALA A 11 -13.92 -1.87 -6.85
N LEU A 12 -14.70 -1.52 -5.86
CA LEU A 12 -15.53 -2.48 -5.11
C LEU A 12 -16.83 -1.86 -4.64
N THR A 13 -17.85 -2.72 -4.42
CA THR A 13 -19.18 -2.31 -4.01
C THR A 13 -19.25 -2.09 -2.49
N ALA A 14 -18.52 -1.11 -1.98
CA ALA A 14 -18.53 -0.75 -0.57
C ALA A 14 -18.55 0.78 -0.43
N PRO A 15 -19.09 1.30 0.68
CA PRO A 15 -19.05 2.74 0.94
C PRO A 15 -17.61 3.23 1.10
N VAL A 16 -17.35 4.47 0.70
CA VAL A 16 -16.00 5.05 0.78
C VAL A 16 -15.47 5.07 2.22
N GLU A 17 -16.30 5.27 3.21
CA GLU A 17 -15.90 5.27 4.62
C GLU A 17 -15.39 3.90 5.06
N ALA A 18 -16.04 2.82 4.63
CA ALA A 18 -15.62 1.46 4.97
C ALA A 18 -14.29 1.10 4.30
N VAL A 19 -14.12 1.50 3.05
CA VAL A 19 -12.85 1.31 2.31
C VAL A 19 -11.73 2.12 2.96
N TRP A 20 -12.02 3.39 3.29
CA TRP A 20 -11.07 4.27 3.96
C TRP A 20 -10.60 3.69 5.30
N GLU A 21 -11.51 3.25 6.15
CA GLU A 21 -11.16 2.69 7.46
C GLU A 21 -10.23 1.49 7.33
N ALA A 22 -10.49 0.60 6.37
CA ALA A 22 -9.66 -0.58 6.15
C ALA A 22 -8.26 -0.22 5.66
N ILE A 23 -8.13 0.79 4.78
CA ILE A 23 -6.85 1.25 4.27
C ILE A 23 -6.09 2.05 5.32
N TYR A 24 -6.77 2.91 6.05
CA TYR A 24 -6.16 3.77 7.06
C TYR A 24 -5.68 2.97 8.28
N ASP A 25 -6.42 1.96 8.70
CA ASP A 25 -6.03 1.05 9.79
C ASP A 25 -5.01 0.01 9.28
N THR A 26 -3.80 0.47 9.03
CA THR A 26 -2.74 -0.35 8.43
C THR A 26 -2.31 -1.52 9.32
N GLU A 27 -2.49 -1.42 10.65
CA GLU A 27 -2.19 -2.50 11.56
C GLU A 27 -3.11 -3.71 11.37
N SER A 28 -4.28 -3.52 10.73
CA SER A 28 -5.18 -4.61 10.37
C SER A 28 -4.77 -5.35 9.09
N TRP A 29 -3.91 -4.76 8.26
CA TRP A 29 -3.54 -5.31 6.94
C TRP A 29 -3.08 -6.78 6.99
N PRO A 30 -2.25 -7.22 7.93
CA PRO A 30 -1.86 -8.63 7.99
C PRO A 30 -3.03 -9.61 8.09
N SER A 31 -4.18 -9.16 8.60
CA SER A 31 -5.36 -10.01 8.76
C SER A 31 -6.16 -10.20 7.47
N TRP A 32 -6.00 -9.33 6.48
CA TRP A 32 -6.78 -9.41 5.23
C TRP A 32 -5.96 -9.24 3.96
N TRP A 33 -4.74 -8.71 4.04
CA TRP A 33 -3.90 -8.48 2.87
C TRP A 33 -2.75 -9.49 2.82
N ARG A 34 -2.92 -10.50 1.98
CA ARG A 34 -1.89 -11.53 1.81
C ARG A 34 -0.60 -10.93 1.26
N GLY A 35 0.48 -11.14 1.97
CA GLY A 35 1.80 -10.57 1.67
C GLY A 35 2.27 -9.57 2.72
N VAL A 36 1.37 -8.96 3.46
CA VAL A 36 1.73 -8.12 4.61
C VAL A 36 1.98 -9.02 5.80
N ARG A 37 3.23 -9.14 6.20
CA ARG A 37 3.62 -9.96 7.34
C ARG A 37 3.57 -9.19 8.66
N VAL A 38 4.02 -7.94 8.61
CA VAL A 38 4.06 -7.06 9.78
C VAL A 38 3.58 -5.69 9.37
N ALA A 39 2.73 -5.10 10.20
CA ALA A 39 2.35 -3.70 10.15
C ALA A 39 2.22 -3.23 11.59
N GLU A 40 3.19 -2.46 12.06
CA GLU A 40 3.20 -2.00 13.45
C GLU A 40 3.45 -0.51 13.56
N GLN A 41 2.74 0.15 14.45
CA GLN A 41 2.94 1.57 14.72
C GLN A 41 4.17 1.75 15.60
N LEU A 42 5.14 2.54 15.14
CA LEU A 42 6.32 2.92 15.90
C LEU A 42 6.16 4.28 16.58
N HIS A 43 5.37 5.18 15.98
CA HIS A 43 5.12 6.53 16.48
C HIS A 43 3.67 6.93 16.16
N ALA A 44 2.99 7.52 17.12
CA ALA A 44 1.55 7.82 17.01
C ALA A 44 1.22 9.05 16.17
N GLY A 45 2.21 9.88 15.84
CA GLY A 45 2.02 11.10 15.05
C GLY A 45 2.28 12.37 15.83
N ASP A 46 1.97 13.51 15.19
CA ASP A 46 2.31 14.85 15.70
C ASP A 46 1.31 15.38 16.74
N GLY A 47 0.30 14.58 17.13
CA GLY A 47 -0.64 14.94 18.19
C GLY A 47 -1.89 15.71 17.73
N ASN A 48 -2.06 15.89 16.42
CA ASN A 48 -3.21 16.58 15.84
C ASN A 48 -4.47 15.69 15.69
N GLY A 49 -4.36 14.40 15.98
CA GLY A 49 -5.47 13.46 15.89
C GLY A 49 -5.81 12.97 14.49
N ASP A 50 -5.12 13.46 13.46
CA ASP A 50 -5.34 13.07 12.05
C ASP A 50 -4.38 11.97 11.56
N GLY A 51 -3.45 11.57 12.40
CA GLY A 51 -2.44 10.56 12.06
C GLY A 51 -1.21 11.09 11.31
N VAL A 52 -1.17 12.37 10.95
CA VAL A 52 0.00 12.98 10.32
C VAL A 52 1.20 12.87 11.25
N GLY A 53 2.35 12.49 10.70
CA GLY A 53 3.57 12.25 11.45
C GLY A 53 3.66 10.85 12.07
N SER A 54 2.60 10.04 12.02
CA SER A 54 2.66 8.65 12.46
C SER A 54 3.66 7.86 11.63
N VAL A 55 4.37 6.94 12.27
CA VAL A 55 5.36 6.08 11.61
C VAL A 55 4.98 4.63 11.84
N HIS A 56 4.89 3.89 10.76
CA HIS A 56 4.62 2.45 10.79
C HIS A 56 5.76 1.69 10.14
N ARG A 57 6.05 0.52 10.68
CA ARG A 57 7.01 -0.42 10.12
C ARG A 57 6.23 -1.52 9.40
N TYR A 58 6.65 -1.81 8.17
CA TYR A 58 6.05 -2.86 7.35
C TYR A 58 7.08 -3.89 6.93
N VAL A 59 6.68 -5.15 6.95
CA VAL A 59 7.41 -6.24 6.33
C VAL A 59 6.48 -6.93 5.34
N TRP A 60 6.91 -6.98 4.09
CA TRP A 60 6.17 -7.56 2.98
C TRP A 60 6.87 -8.76 2.40
N ARG A 61 6.11 -9.78 2.11
CA ARG A 61 6.56 -10.95 1.35
C ARG A 61 5.63 -11.16 0.16
N SER A 62 6.22 -11.16 -1.04
CA SER A 62 5.53 -11.57 -2.26
C SER A 62 5.79 -13.05 -2.55
N LYS A 63 5.68 -13.46 -3.82
CA LYS A 63 6.10 -14.80 -4.24
C LYS A 63 7.62 -14.96 -4.38
N LEU A 64 8.36 -13.88 -4.29
CA LEU A 64 9.82 -13.90 -4.30
C LEU A 64 10.35 -14.32 -2.93
N PRO A 65 11.53 -14.98 -2.88
CA PRO A 65 12.02 -15.62 -1.65
C PRO A 65 12.74 -14.66 -0.70
N TYR A 66 12.27 -13.43 -0.56
CA TYR A 66 12.84 -12.45 0.37
C TYR A 66 11.77 -11.51 0.91
N ASP A 67 12.02 -10.92 2.04
CA ASP A 67 11.18 -9.91 2.64
C ASP A 67 11.68 -8.50 2.29
N ILE A 68 10.74 -7.57 2.13
CA ILE A 68 11.04 -6.15 2.00
C ILE A 68 10.54 -5.47 3.27
N GLU A 69 11.42 -4.75 3.92
CA GLU A 69 11.12 -4.00 5.14
C GLU A 69 11.33 -2.52 4.90
N PHE A 70 10.35 -1.72 5.29
CA PHE A 70 10.45 -0.27 5.25
C PHE A 70 9.53 0.37 6.28
N ARG A 71 9.75 1.66 6.52
CA ARG A 71 8.90 2.49 7.37
C ARG A 71 8.16 3.49 6.51
N MET A 72 6.93 3.78 6.90
CA MET A 72 6.13 4.83 6.28
C MET A 72 5.78 5.88 7.30
N ARG A 73 6.09 7.13 6.97
CA ARG A 73 5.64 8.29 7.73
C ARG A 73 4.44 8.90 7.02
N THR A 74 3.34 9.06 7.72
CA THR A 74 2.14 9.70 7.17
C THR A 74 2.41 11.20 7.00
N ALA A 75 2.29 11.67 5.76
CA ALA A 75 2.59 13.05 5.40
C ALA A 75 1.34 13.92 5.26
N ARG A 76 0.24 13.35 4.73
CA ARG A 76 -1.00 14.07 4.51
C ARG A 76 -2.19 13.14 4.62
N VAL A 77 -3.25 13.62 5.28
CA VAL A 77 -4.52 12.89 5.43
C VAL A 77 -5.67 13.83 5.09
N GLU A 78 -6.49 13.46 4.15
CA GLU A 78 -7.75 14.12 3.80
C GLU A 78 -8.85 13.05 3.76
N ALA A 79 -9.31 12.66 4.94
CA ALA A 79 -10.28 11.57 5.09
C ALA A 79 -11.63 11.94 4.49
N PRO A 80 -12.31 11.02 3.80
CA PRO A 80 -11.91 9.65 3.50
C PRO A 80 -11.32 9.47 2.09
N TYR A 81 -10.65 10.48 1.52
CA TYR A 81 -10.31 10.52 0.09
C TYR A 81 -8.81 10.48 -0.22
N LEU A 82 -7.94 10.86 0.71
CA LEU A 82 -6.51 10.94 0.43
C LEU A 82 -5.65 10.58 1.63
N LEU A 83 -4.66 9.73 1.38
CA LEU A 83 -3.63 9.35 2.36
C LEU A 83 -2.28 9.27 1.66
N GLU A 84 -1.36 10.13 2.07
CA GLU A 84 -0.01 10.20 1.50
C GLU A 84 1.04 9.88 2.56
N GLY A 85 2.04 9.10 2.18
CA GLY A 85 3.13 8.73 3.06
C GLY A 85 4.49 8.76 2.36
N GLU A 86 5.52 8.84 3.19
CA GLU A 86 6.92 8.80 2.77
C GLU A 86 7.55 7.52 3.29
N ALA A 87 8.22 6.79 2.38
CA ALA A 87 8.89 5.53 2.70
C ALA A 87 10.38 5.72 2.91
N ASP A 88 10.93 4.97 3.88
CA ASP A 88 12.36 4.84 4.11
C ASP A 88 12.69 3.42 4.57
N GLY A 89 13.90 2.95 4.25
CA GLY A 89 14.36 1.59 4.52
C GLY A 89 14.82 0.89 3.25
N ASN A 90 14.37 -0.33 3.01
CA ASN A 90 14.69 -1.07 1.78
C ASN A 90 14.11 -0.37 0.53
N LEU A 91 13.02 0.35 0.70
CA LEU A 91 12.41 1.21 -0.32
C LEU A 91 12.37 2.63 0.21
N ARG A 92 12.62 3.59 -0.67
CA ARG A 92 12.59 5.01 -0.35
C ARG A 92 11.79 5.75 -1.40
N GLY A 93 10.81 6.56 -0.98
CA GLY A 93 9.98 7.32 -1.90
C GLY A 93 8.64 7.69 -1.30
N THR A 94 7.59 7.69 -2.12
CA THR A 94 6.26 8.14 -1.71
C THR A 94 5.17 7.16 -2.11
N GLY A 95 4.13 7.09 -1.28
CA GLY A 95 2.92 6.35 -1.55
C GLY A 95 1.70 7.25 -1.42
N LEU A 96 0.77 7.16 -2.35
CA LEU A 96 -0.42 7.99 -2.36
C LEU A 96 -1.66 7.16 -2.65
N TRP A 97 -2.53 7.08 -1.66
CA TRP A 97 -3.86 6.51 -1.78
C TRP A 97 -4.87 7.60 -2.12
N ARG A 98 -5.69 7.36 -3.14
CA ARG A 98 -6.85 8.20 -3.46
C ARG A 98 -8.08 7.35 -3.58
N LEU A 99 -9.20 7.85 -3.05
CA LEU A 99 -10.49 7.18 -3.08
C LEU A 99 -11.51 8.09 -3.75
N TRP A 100 -12.37 7.49 -4.58
CA TRP A 100 -13.51 8.14 -5.22
C TRP A 100 -14.75 7.31 -4.99
N GLU A 101 -15.87 7.96 -4.73
CA GLU A 101 -17.16 7.30 -4.57
C GLU A 101 -18.11 7.67 -5.68
N GLY A 102 -18.98 6.75 -6.06
CA GLY A 102 -20.05 7.00 -7.03
C GLY A 102 -20.77 5.71 -7.42
N ALA A 103 -22.04 5.82 -7.76
CA ALA A 103 -22.88 4.71 -8.25
C ALA A 103 -22.85 3.45 -7.38
N GLY A 104 -22.79 3.61 -6.05
CA GLY A 104 -22.78 2.49 -5.11
C GLY A 104 -21.45 1.74 -5.01
N ALA A 105 -20.37 2.32 -5.52
CA ALA A 105 -19.05 1.73 -5.50
C ALA A 105 -18.01 2.76 -5.06
N THR A 106 -16.85 2.25 -4.67
CA THR A 106 -15.64 3.05 -4.38
C THR A 106 -14.51 2.60 -5.29
N ALA A 107 -13.87 3.56 -5.95
CA ALA A 107 -12.63 3.35 -6.68
C ALA A 107 -11.46 3.78 -5.81
N VAL A 108 -10.38 3.04 -5.88
CA VAL A 108 -9.14 3.28 -5.13
C VAL A 108 -7.97 3.26 -6.10
N THR A 109 -7.11 4.26 -6.03
CA THR A 109 -5.81 4.20 -6.71
C THR A 109 -4.70 4.27 -5.67
N TYR A 110 -3.62 3.57 -5.95
CA TYR A 110 -2.39 3.67 -5.18
C TYR A 110 -1.22 3.95 -6.12
N GLU A 111 -0.63 5.12 -5.94
CA GLU A 111 0.59 5.52 -6.64
C GLU A 111 1.77 5.21 -5.72
N TRP A 112 2.71 4.42 -6.22
CA TRP A 112 3.87 4.00 -5.46
C TRP A 112 5.14 4.31 -6.25
N ASP A 113 5.81 5.39 -5.87
CA ASP A 113 7.03 5.88 -6.51
C ASP A 113 8.21 5.71 -5.57
N VAL A 114 9.01 4.70 -5.81
CA VAL A 114 10.08 4.32 -4.90
C VAL A 114 11.37 3.96 -5.64
N GLU A 115 12.48 4.06 -4.92
CA GLU A 115 13.76 3.48 -5.30
C GLU A 115 14.17 2.43 -4.28
N THR A 116 14.82 1.37 -4.74
CA THR A 116 15.36 0.36 -3.83
C THR A 116 16.74 0.77 -3.33
N THR A 117 16.96 0.55 -2.03
CA THR A 117 18.27 0.74 -1.41
C THR A 117 19.03 -0.58 -1.27
N ILE A 118 18.45 -1.69 -1.70
CA ILE A 118 19.05 -3.02 -1.60
C ILE A 118 20.08 -3.21 -2.73
N PRO A 119 21.37 -3.40 -2.42
CA PRO A 119 22.42 -3.41 -3.46
C PRO A 119 22.22 -4.48 -4.53
N TRP A 120 21.83 -5.70 -4.16
CA TRP A 120 21.66 -6.77 -5.14
C TRP A 120 20.48 -6.51 -6.07
N MET A 121 19.38 -5.89 -5.57
CA MET A 121 18.24 -5.52 -6.39
C MET A 121 18.63 -4.44 -7.40
N ASN A 122 19.46 -3.49 -6.99
CA ASN A 122 19.98 -2.46 -7.89
C ASN A 122 20.88 -3.07 -8.97
N ALA A 123 21.69 -4.04 -8.63
CA ALA A 123 22.60 -4.70 -9.56
C ALA A 123 21.85 -5.50 -10.63
N VAL A 124 20.74 -6.15 -10.27
CA VAL A 124 19.96 -6.96 -11.21
C VAL A 124 18.79 -6.21 -11.86
N ALA A 125 18.58 -4.94 -11.51
CA ALA A 125 17.43 -4.16 -11.94
C ALA A 125 17.18 -4.18 -13.46
N PRO A 126 18.20 -4.04 -14.34
CA PRO A 126 17.97 -4.05 -15.78
C PRO A 126 17.27 -5.32 -16.29
N LEU A 127 17.54 -6.47 -15.67
CA LEU A 127 16.95 -7.76 -16.01
C LEU A 127 15.78 -8.13 -15.11
N GLY A 128 15.78 -7.64 -13.87
CA GLY A 128 14.79 -7.98 -12.86
C GLY A 128 13.52 -7.15 -12.87
N ARG A 129 13.50 -6.01 -13.58
CA ARG A 129 12.34 -5.11 -13.60
C ARG A 129 11.00 -5.80 -13.89
N PRO A 130 10.88 -6.65 -14.92
CA PRO A 130 9.61 -7.33 -15.18
C PRO A 130 9.16 -8.22 -14.02
N VAL A 131 10.11 -8.86 -13.35
CA VAL A 131 9.83 -9.73 -12.19
C VAL A 131 9.36 -8.90 -11.00
N PHE A 132 9.99 -7.76 -10.75
CA PHE A 132 9.61 -6.87 -9.64
C PHE A 132 8.23 -6.23 -9.90
N HIS A 133 7.93 -5.83 -11.14
CA HIS A 133 6.61 -5.35 -11.51
C HIS A 133 5.55 -6.42 -11.30
N TRP A 134 5.80 -7.62 -11.80
CA TRP A 134 4.90 -8.76 -11.61
C TRP A 134 4.66 -9.07 -10.13
N SER A 135 5.74 -9.06 -9.33
CA SER A 135 5.66 -9.30 -7.89
C SER A 135 4.79 -8.25 -7.18
N HIS A 136 4.97 -6.97 -7.52
CA HIS A 136 4.15 -5.89 -7.01
C HIS A 136 2.68 -6.06 -7.41
N ASP A 137 2.41 -6.39 -8.68
CA ASP A 137 1.05 -6.60 -9.17
C ASP A 137 0.34 -7.73 -8.42
N VAL A 138 1.04 -8.83 -8.14
CA VAL A 138 0.50 -9.94 -7.34
C VAL A 138 0.11 -9.48 -5.96
N VAL A 139 0.98 -8.72 -5.29
CA VAL A 139 0.72 -8.17 -3.95
C VAL A 139 -0.50 -7.25 -3.97
N MET A 140 -0.60 -6.37 -4.95
CA MET A 140 -1.73 -5.42 -5.05
C MET A 140 -3.05 -6.12 -5.39
N ARG A 141 -3.04 -7.14 -6.24
CA ARG A 141 -4.24 -7.95 -6.48
C ARG A 141 -4.70 -8.69 -5.23
N ASN A 142 -3.77 -9.22 -4.45
CA ASN A 142 -4.09 -9.83 -3.18
C ASN A 142 -4.73 -8.83 -2.22
N GLY A 143 -4.28 -7.58 -2.23
CA GLY A 143 -4.86 -6.51 -1.44
C GLY A 143 -6.29 -6.21 -1.83
N GLY A 144 -6.57 -6.04 -3.12
CA GLY A 144 -7.92 -5.78 -3.62
C GLY A 144 -8.90 -6.91 -3.28
N ARG A 145 -8.48 -8.16 -3.47
CA ARG A 145 -9.27 -9.34 -3.12
C ARG A 145 -9.52 -9.44 -1.63
N GLY A 146 -8.47 -9.25 -0.82
CA GLY A 146 -8.57 -9.30 0.62
C GLY A 146 -9.48 -8.21 1.17
N LEU A 147 -9.41 -7.00 0.62
CA LEU A 147 -10.27 -5.89 1.02
C LEU A 147 -11.74 -6.19 0.70
N ALA A 148 -12.04 -6.67 -0.50
CA ALA A 148 -13.40 -7.02 -0.90
C ALA A 148 -13.97 -8.11 0.01
N GLU A 149 -13.18 -9.14 0.32
CA GLU A 149 -13.57 -10.22 1.22
C GLU A 149 -13.82 -9.70 2.64
N ARG A 150 -12.94 -8.87 3.16
CA ARG A 150 -13.08 -8.27 4.49
C ARG A 150 -14.36 -7.45 4.63
N LEU A 151 -14.72 -6.70 3.58
CA LEU A 151 -15.90 -5.83 3.59
C LEU A 151 -17.19 -6.51 3.12
N GLY A 152 -17.12 -7.78 2.72
CA GLY A 152 -18.25 -8.48 2.12
C GLY A 152 -18.73 -7.83 0.84
N ALA A 153 -17.83 -7.21 0.08
CA ALA A 153 -18.12 -6.46 -1.12
C ALA A 153 -17.74 -7.23 -2.38
N GLN A 154 -18.31 -6.83 -3.51
CA GLN A 154 -17.94 -7.35 -4.81
C GLN A 154 -16.76 -6.54 -5.38
N LEU A 155 -15.70 -7.21 -5.81
CA LEU A 155 -14.57 -6.60 -6.49
C LEU A 155 -14.92 -6.42 -7.96
N LEU A 156 -14.99 -5.16 -8.41
CA LEU A 156 -15.37 -4.80 -9.79
C LEU A 156 -14.15 -4.63 -10.68
N LEU A 157 -13.05 -4.15 -10.13
CA LEU A 157 -11.80 -3.94 -10.83
C LEU A 157 -10.64 -4.18 -9.87
N CYS A 158 -9.60 -4.83 -10.36
CA CYS A 158 -8.37 -5.10 -9.61
C CYS A 158 -7.20 -5.15 -10.59
N ASP A 159 -6.56 -4.00 -10.82
CA ASP A 159 -5.50 -3.82 -11.82
C ASP A 159 -4.24 -3.21 -11.19
#